data_b764619e5af031c6d7a6e63cc283c348
#
_entry.id   b764619e5af031c6d7a6e63cc283c348
#
_cell.length_a   1.000
_cell.length_b   1.000
_cell.length_c   1.000
_cell.angle_alpha   90.00
_cell.angle_beta   90.00
_cell.angle_gamma   90.00
#
_symmetry.space_group_name_H-M   'P 1'
#
loop_
_entity.id
_entity.type
_entity.pdbx_description
1 polymer ?
#
loop_
_entity_poly.entity_id
_entity_poly.type
_entity_poly.pdbx_seq_one_letter_code
_entity_poly.pdbx_strand_id
1 'polypeptide(L)'
;MALLHMLKARAESNGFFLSAVNCEHGIRGADSLGDTRFVAEICALWGVPLFTFSADCPAEAKEKKLSLETAAREFRYRSFQSLLDEGKTDFVATAHHSDDNAETILFRLCRGTSLSGLRGIEPLRGGFLRPLLDWTKEDLEAYVKRENVPFREDETNFETEATRNKLRLEILPALERAVPAAKENLLRFARLAVEDDKLLYRLSDGFVEETAPEFFGDTGLRVKVSGDAPLMRRACLAALKRLGIERDYTAAGLYELRALGELQTGSRLPLPNGLTAERVYDKIVFFRTEERALSSAWKGEPFREGTFSVGRYVVTVSAVSVGKEKIKSRALSPTEDGVSVDGEKIQRRMLWLDADAVPATAVFRRRREGDSFEKFGGGRKTLKKYLVNKKIPEAVRAELPVLADEHGEVYAVCGVEIAERVRVTPDTVRVVCITIKNKR
;
A
#
# COMPACT_ATOMS: atom_id res chain seq x y z
N MET A 1 -10.71 35.56 6.52
CA MET A 1 -10.73 36.74 5.61
C MET A 1 -9.33 37.12 5.12
N ALA A 2 -8.26 37.13 5.95
CA ALA A 2 -6.89 37.47 5.54
C ALA A 2 -6.42 36.70 4.29
N LEU A 3 -6.52 35.36 4.28
CA LEU A 3 -6.13 34.52 3.14
C LEU A 3 -6.84 34.94 1.84
N LEU A 4 -8.19 35.17 1.90
CA LEU A 4 -8.97 35.55 0.73
C LEU A 4 -8.48 36.88 0.18
N HIS A 5 -8.26 37.89 1.06
CA HIS A 5 -7.75 39.19 0.69
C HIS A 5 -6.36 39.12 0.04
N MET A 6 -5.43 38.36 0.63
CA MET A 6 -4.08 38.15 0.09
C MET A 6 -4.10 37.47 -1.28
N LEU A 7 -4.93 36.43 -1.45
CA LEU A 7 -5.07 35.75 -2.72
C LEU A 7 -5.71 36.62 -3.79
N LYS A 8 -6.73 37.40 -3.43
CA LYS A 8 -7.35 38.38 -4.36
C LYS A 8 -6.33 39.37 -4.89
N ALA A 9 -5.53 39.97 -3.99
CA ALA A 9 -4.51 40.91 -4.38
C ALA A 9 -3.46 40.34 -5.34
N ARG A 10 -3.29 39.02 -5.35
CA ARG A 10 -2.32 38.31 -6.22
C ARG A 10 -2.96 37.67 -7.45
N ALA A 11 -4.26 37.48 -7.50
CA ALA A 11 -4.95 36.78 -8.56
C ALA A 11 -4.70 37.43 -9.94
N GLU A 12 -4.85 38.75 -10.02
CA GLU A 12 -4.67 39.49 -11.26
C GLU A 12 -3.23 39.49 -11.73
N SER A 13 -2.25 39.68 -10.81
CA SER A 13 -0.83 39.75 -11.16
C SER A 13 -0.21 38.38 -11.53
N ASN A 14 -0.79 37.29 -11.03
CA ASN A 14 -0.28 35.93 -11.28
C ASN A 14 -1.16 35.11 -12.23
N GLY A 15 -2.24 35.68 -12.76
CA GLY A 15 -3.07 35.07 -13.80
C GLY A 15 -3.83 33.82 -13.37
N PHE A 16 -4.34 33.76 -12.13
CA PHE A 16 -5.21 32.69 -11.67
C PHE A 16 -6.59 33.16 -11.29
N PHE A 17 -7.60 32.34 -11.48
CA PHE A 17 -8.95 32.59 -11.01
C PHE A 17 -9.10 32.26 -9.54
N LEU A 18 -9.74 33.15 -8.79
CA LEU A 18 -10.03 32.97 -7.38
C LEU A 18 -11.53 32.86 -7.16
N SER A 19 -11.97 31.86 -6.45
CA SER A 19 -13.30 31.73 -5.88
C SER A 19 -13.21 31.42 -4.39
N ALA A 20 -14.25 31.74 -3.65
CA ALA A 20 -14.38 31.41 -2.24
C ALA A 20 -15.33 30.21 -2.05
N VAL A 21 -15.15 29.49 -0.94
CA VAL A 21 -16.08 28.43 -0.51
C VAL A 21 -16.49 28.69 0.94
N ASN A 22 -17.78 28.67 1.23
CA ASN A 22 -18.35 28.75 2.56
C ASN A 22 -19.13 27.47 2.87
N CYS A 23 -18.89 26.92 4.07
CA CYS A 23 -19.56 25.71 4.57
C CYS A 23 -20.37 26.11 5.82
N GLU A 24 -21.69 26.06 5.72
CA GLU A 24 -22.60 26.28 6.83
C GLU A 24 -22.91 24.93 7.49
N HIS A 25 -22.63 24.82 8.79
CA HIS A 25 -22.64 23.54 9.51
C HIS A 25 -23.93 23.24 10.29
N GLY A 26 -24.92 24.19 10.32
CA GLY A 26 -26.18 24.07 11.06
C GLY A 26 -26.04 24.05 12.59
N ILE A 27 -24.89 24.54 13.14
CA ILE A 27 -24.58 24.38 14.56
C ILE A 27 -25.20 25.50 15.41
N ARG A 28 -25.14 26.77 14.96
CA ARG A 28 -25.48 27.96 15.74
C ARG A 28 -26.74 28.71 15.22
N GLY A 29 -27.57 28.06 14.40
CA GLY A 29 -28.81 28.63 13.90
C GLY A 29 -28.62 30.01 13.27
N ALA A 30 -29.20 31.09 13.89
CA ALA A 30 -29.17 32.44 13.36
C ALA A 30 -27.75 33.04 13.18
N ASP A 31 -26.82 32.72 14.06
CA ASP A 31 -25.43 33.21 14.02
C ASP A 31 -24.64 32.59 12.85
N SER A 32 -24.81 31.31 12.58
CA SER A 32 -24.23 30.66 11.40
C SER A 32 -24.73 31.28 10.09
N LEU A 33 -26.01 31.65 10.05
CA LEU A 33 -26.58 32.36 8.91
C LEU A 33 -26.01 33.78 8.78
N GLY A 34 -25.75 34.45 9.92
CA GLY A 34 -25.10 35.77 9.97
C GLY A 34 -23.68 35.73 9.39
N ASP A 35 -22.91 34.69 9.74
CA ASP A 35 -21.55 34.46 9.20
C ASP A 35 -21.58 34.19 7.69
N THR A 36 -22.53 33.37 7.24
CA THR A 36 -22.71 33.07 5.82
C THR A 36 -23.06 34.35 5.02
N ARG A 37 -23.96 35.20 5.54
CA ARG A 37 -24.29 36.47 4.92
C ARG A 37 -23.10 37.42 4.83
N PHE A 38 -22.36 37.55 5.94
CA PHE A 38 -21.12 38.35 5.97
C PHE A 38 -20.12 37.92 4.90
N VAL A 39 -19.88 36.64 4.76
CA VAL A 39 -18.95 36.08 3.75
C VAL A 39 -19.48 36.39 2.35
N ALA A 40 -20.80 36.24 2.11
CA ALA A 40 -21.42 36.53 0.81
C ALA A 40 -21.32 38.03 0.43
N GLU A 41 -21.57 38.93 1.38
CA GLU A 41 -21.45 40.37 1.19
C GLU A 41 -20.02 40.79 0.83
N ILE A 42 -19.02 40.26 1.55
CA ILE A 42 -17.60 40.53 1.28
C ILE A 42 -17.17 39.96 -0.07
N CYS A 43 -17.58 38.74 -0.40
CA CYS A 43 -17.27 38.15 -1.71
C CYS A 43 -17.87 38.96 -2.84
N ALA A 44 -19.13 39.45 -2.70
CA ALA A 44 -19.77 40.33 -3.67
C ALA A 44 -19.04 41.68 -3.81
N LEU A 45 -18.68 42.30 -2.69
CA LEU A 45 -17.92 43.53 -2.66
C LEU A 45 -16.57 43.42 -3.35
N TRP A 46 -15.90 42.26 -3.17
CA TRP A 46 -14.59 42.02 -3.75
C TRP A 46 -14.63 41.43 -5.16
N GLY A 47 -15.80 41.11 -5.69
CA GLY A 47 -15.98 40.52 -7.00
C GLY A 47 -15.45 39.06 -7.05
N VAL A 48 -15.47 38.34 -5.92
CA VAL A 48 -15.01 36.94 -5.82
C VAL A 48 -16.23 36.02 -5.88
N PRO A 49 -16.30 35.08 -6.84
CA PRO A 49 -17.35 34.07 -6.87
C PRO A 49 -17.35 33.22 -5.60
N LEU A 50 -18.57 32.90 -5.10
CA LEU A 50 -18.75 32.16 -3.86
C LEU A 50 -19.51 30.85 -4.09
N PHE A 51 -18.95 29.73 -3.68
CA PHE A 51 -19.64 28.46 -3.53
C PHE A 51 -20.13 28.33 -2.08
N THR A 52 -21.38 27.95 -1.88
CA THR A 52 -21.95 27.75 -0.53
C THR A 52 -22.47 26.32 -0.41
N PHE A 53 -22.06 25.64 0.64
CA PHE A 53 -22.54 24.32 1.04
C PHE A 53 -23.19 24.43 2.41
N SER A 54 -24.26 23.67 2.66
CA SER A 54 -24.92 23.59 3.97
C SER A 54 -25.21 22.14 4.36
N ALA A 55 -25.08 21.83 5.64
CA ALA A 55 -25.44 20.53 6.22
C ALA A 55 -25.90 20.70 7.68
N ASP A 56 -26.71 19.77 8.13
CA ASP A 56 -27.04 19.59 9.54
C ASP A 56 -25.99 18.70 10.21
N CYS A 57 -24.84 19.29 10.57
CA CYS A 57 -23.76 18.56 11.22
C CYS A 57 -24.13 17.98 12.60
N PRO A 58 -24.98 18.59 13.43
CA PRO A 58 -25.53 17.97 14.63
C PRO A 58 -26.25 16.65 14.37
N ALA A 59 -27.10 16.59 13.35
CA ALA A 59 -27.79 15.36 12.96
C ALA A 59 -26.79 14.28 12.45
N GLU A 60 -25.86 14.67 11.57
CA GLU A 60 -24.80 13.76 11.09
C GLU A 60 -23.92 13.24 12.23
N ALA A 61 -23.56 14.07 13.19
CA ALA A 61 -22.75 13.66 14.35
C ALA A 61 -23.45 12.59 15.18
N LYS A 62 -24.75 12.77 15.43
CA LYS A 62 -25.59 11.83 16.18
C LYS A 62 -25.73 10.50 15.44
N GLU A 63 -26.03 10.53 14.17
CA GLU A 63 -26.20 9.34 13.32
C GLU A 63 -24.91 8.50 13.24
N LYS A 64 -23.79 9.17 12.99
CA LYS A 64 -22.48 8.51 12.81
C LYS A 64 -21.72 8.28 14.13
N LYS A 65 -22.27 8.68 15.26
CA LYS A 65 -21.62 8.64 16.60
C LYS A 65 -20.25 9.34 16.62
N LEU A 66 -20.16 10.47 15.95
CA LEU A 66 -18.97 11.31 15.90
C LEU A 66 -19.08 12.49 16.85
N SER A 67 -17.95 13.13 17.16
CA SER A 67 -18.00 14.45 17.78
C SER A 67 -18.51 15.48 16.77
N LEU A 68 -19.15 16.56 17.24
CA LEU A 68 -19.65 17.64 16.40
C LEU A 68 -18.52 18.27 15.55
N GLU A 69 -17.35 18.48 16.15
CA GLU A 69 -16.15 18.96 15.45
C GLU A 69 -15.73 18.02 14.32
N THR A 70 -15.75 16.70 14.57
CA THR A 70 -15.38 15.71 13.55
C THR A 70 -16.39 15.74 12.40
N ALA A 71 -17.69 15.75 12.68
CA ALA A 71 -18.74 15.80 11.66
C ALA A 71 -18.65 17.09 10.82
N ALA A 72 -18.47 18.25 11.44
CA ALA A 72 -18.30 19.54 10.76
C ALA A 72 -17.01 19.54 9.89
N ARG A 73 -15.92 18.96 10.39
CA ARG A 73 -14.68 18.81 9.63
C ARG A 73 -14.85 17.89 8.43
N GLU A 74 -15.50 16.72 8.60
CA GLU A 74 -15.75 15.77 7.50
C GLU A 74 -16.63 16.41 6.42
N PHE A 75 -17.70 17.10 6.80
CA PHE A 75 -18.56 17.82 5.88
C PHE A 75 -17.76 18.85 5.06
N ARG A 76 -16.98 19.70 5.72
CA ARG A 76 -16.15 20.72 5.06
C ARG A 76 -15.18 20.11 4.05
N TYR A 77 -14.43 19.06 4.44
CA TYR A 77 -13.48 18.41 3.52
C TYR A 77 -14.17 17.68 2.38
N ARG A 78 -15.34 17.08 2.62
CA ARG A 78 -16.18 16.46 1.57
C ARG A 78 -16.66 17.51 0.55
N SER A 79 -17.10 18.67 1.01
CA SER A 79 -17.49 19.79 0.13
C SER A 79 -16.32 20.35 -0.67
N PHE A 80 -15.14 20.42 -0.07
CA PHE A 80 -13.93 20.84 -0.78
C PHE A 80 -13.51 19.82 -1.84
N GLN A 81 -13.59 18.54 -1.49
CA GLN A 81 -13.22 17.45 -2.39
C GLN A 81 -14.17 17.39 -3.60
N SER A 82 -15.48 17.63 -3.42
CA SER A 82 -16.40 17.66 -4.55
C SER A 82 -16.04 18.74 -5.57
N LEU A 83 -15.57 19.92 -5.13
CA LEU A 83 -15.12 20.98 -6.05
C LEU A 83 -13.89 20.55 -6.87
N LEU A 84 -12.97 19.82 -6.26
CA LEU A 84 -11.78 19.26 -6.94
C LEU A 84 -12.18 18.15 -7.93
N ASP A 85 -13.04 17.22 -7.50
CA ASP A 85 -13.47 16.06 -8.29
C ASP A 85 -14.33 16.49 -9.51
N GLU A 86 -15.12 17.55 -9.35
CA GLU A 86 -15.91 18.14 -10.43
C GLU A 86 -15.10 19.04 -11.39
N GLY A 87 -13.81 19.24 -11.11
CA GLY A 87 -12.94 20.12 -11.89
C GLY A 87 -13.35 21.60 -11.82
N LYS A 88 -14.04 22.01 -10.74
CA LYS A 88 -14.41 23.42 -10.50
C LYS A 88 -13.22 24.25 -10.04
N THR A 89 -12.21 23.62 -9.48
CA THR A 89 -10.96 24.22 -9.05
C THR A 89 -9.82 23.19 -9.12
N ASP A 90 -8.60 23.67 -9.35
CA ASP A 90 -7.40 22.86 -9.31
C ASP A 90 -6.90 22.67 -7.88
N PHE A 91 -7.12 23.65 -7.01
CA PHE A 91 -6.66 23.67 -5.63
C PHE A 91 -7.67 24.33 -4.69
N VAL A 92 -7.70 23.86 -3.45
CA VAL A 92 -8.42 24.50 -2.35
C VAL A 92 -7.42 25.05 -1.34
N ALA A 93 -7.37 26.36 -1.15
CA ALA A 93 -6.54 27.01 -0.16
C ALA A 93 -7.24 27.08 1.21
N THR A 94 -6.52 26.72 2.27
CA THR A 94 -7.02 26.82 3.66
C THR A 94 -6.09 27.70 4.50
N ALA A 95 -6.66 28.43 5.47
CA ALA A 95 -5.98 29.43 6.26
C ALA A 95 -5.23 28.87 7.48
N HIS A 96 -4.71 27.64 7.40
CA HIS A 96 -3.83 27.10 8.45
C HIS A 96 -2.53 27.92 8.50
N HIS A 97 -2.11 28.27 9.71
CA HIS A 97 -0.92 29.08 9.97
C HIS A 97 0.09 28.35 10.86
N SER A 98 1.20 28.96 11.22
CA SER A 98 2.31 28.35 11.95
C SER A 98 1.88 27.82 13.33
N ASP A 99 1.01 28.55 14.03
CA ASP A 99 0.52 28.11 15.34
C ASP A 99 -0.32 26.84 15.23
N ASP A 100 -1.22 26.72 14.23
CA ASP A 100 -1.96 25.48 13.95
C ASP A 100 -1.02 24.30 13.70
N ASN A 101 0.11 24.58 13.04
CA ASN A 101 1.12 23.57 12.77
C ASN A 101 1.83 23.14 14.05
N ALA A 102 2.23 24.08 14.90
CA ALA A 102 2.83 23.81 16.22
C ALA A 102 1.86 22.99 17.10
N GLU A 103 0.58 23.38 17.16
CA GLU A 103 -0.46 22.58 17.86
C GLU A 103 -0.54 21.15 17.34
N THR A 104 -0.53 20.98 16.02
CA THR A 104 -0.63 19.66 15.38
C THR A 104 0.59 18.79 15.70
N ILE A 105 1.78 19.36 15.68
CA ILE A 105 3.03 18.66 16.02
C ILE A 105 3.01 18.25 17.48
N LEU A 106 2.70 19.18 18.39
CA LEU A 106 2.63 18.91 19.83
C LEU A 106 1.59 17.85 20.15
N PHE A 107 0.39 17.96 19.57
CA PHE A 107 -0.67 16.96 19.73
C PHE A 107 -0.22 15.56 19.32
N ARG A 108 0.47 15.44 18.17
CA ARG A 108 0.97 14.17 17.67
C ARG A 108 2.09 13.61 18.55
N LEU A 109 2.99 14.46 19.06
CA LEU A 109 4.03 14.08 20.01
C LEU A 109 3.43 13.49 21.29
N CYS A 110 2.43 14.15 21.87
CA CYS A 110 1.76 13.68 23.08
C CYS A 110 1.01 12.35 22.89
N ARG A 111 0.57 12.04 21.68
CA ARG A 111 -0.09 10.76 21.33
C ARG A 111 0.87 9.65 20.97
N GLY A 112 2.15 9.92 20.89
CA GLY A 112 3.16 9.01 20.39
C GLY A 112 3.14 8.94 18.87
N THR A 113 4.16 9.45 18.23
CA THR A 113 4.26 9.47 16.77
C THR A 113 5.66 9.07 16.30
N SER A 114 5.77 8.68 15.03
CA SER A 114 7.06 8.50 14.35
C SER A 114 7.51 9.82 13.72
N LEU A 115 8.73 9.85 13.16
CA LEU A 115 9.24 11.01 12.41
C LEU A 115 8.28 11.42 11.29
N SER A 116 7.67 10.47 10.60
CA SER A 116 6.68 10.76 9.55
C SER A 116 5.43 11.48 10.07
N GLY A 117 5.02 11.22 11.30
CA GLY A 117 3.91 11.91 11.93
C GLY A 117 4.23 13.33 12.39
N LEU A 118 5.52 13.66 12.56
CA LEU A 118 5.98 15.02 12.92
C LEU A 118 5.95 16.01 11.75
N ARG A 119 5.63 15.58 10.53
CA ARG A 119 5.50 16.48 9.37
C ARG A 119 4.55 17.66 9.61
N GLY A 120 3.71 17.57 10.65
CA GLY A 120 2.72 18.59 10.92
C GLY A 120 1.70 18.71 9.79
N ILE A 121 1.38 19.95 9.45
CA ILE A 121 0.49 20.32 8.35
C ILE A 121 1.36 20.52 7.10
N GLU A 122 1.09 19.75 6.03
CA GLU A 122 1.84 19.87 4.78
C GLU A 122 1.38 21.09 3.96
N PRO A 123 2.28 21.87 3.35
CA PRO A 123 1.93 23.03 2.53
C PRO A 123 0.99 22.68 1.35
N LEU A 124 1.23 21.53 0.73
CA LEU A 124 0.41 20.97 -0.34
C LEU A 124 0.19 19.48 -0.10
N ARG A 125 -1.10 19.07 -0.12
CA ARG A 125 -1.47 17.65 -0.05
C ARG A 125 -2.84 17.42 -0.69
N GLY A 126 -2.90 16.54 -1.71
CA GLY A 126 -4.16 16.13 -2.32
C GLY A 126 -5.01 17.28 -2.84
N GLY A 127 -4.42 18.27 -3.50
CA GLY A 127 -5.12 19.44 -3.99
C GLY A 127 -5.37 20.55 -2.95
N PHE A 128 -5.00 20.32 -1.67
CA PHE A 128 -5.15 21.32 -0.61
C PHE A 128 -3.88 22.12 -0.39
N LEU A 129 -3.94 23.44 -0.57
CA LEU A 129 -2.86 24.39 -0.31
C LEU A 129 -3.00 25.05 1.08
N ARG A 130 -1.90 25.36 1.73
CA ARG A 130 -1.86 26.11 2.99
C ARG A 130 -0.81 27.21 2.90
N PRO A 131 -1.15 28.31 2.25
CA PRO A 131 -0.19 29.38 1.95
C PRO A 131 0.31 30.15 3.18
N LEU A 132 -0.38 30.03 4.32
CA LEU A 132 -0.09 30.81 5.53
C LEU A 132 0.70 30.01 6.58
N LEU A 133 1.25 28.85 6.26
CA LEU A 133 1.96 28.01 7.24
C LEU A 133 3.24 28.65 7.83
N ASP A 134 3.81 29.65 7.14
CA ASP A 134 4.98 30.39 7.63
C ASP A 134 4.58 31.70 8.34
N TRP A 135 3.28 32.02 8.42
CA TRP A 135 2.75 33.19 9.11
C TRP A 135 2.31 32.82 10.52
N THR A 136 2.65 33.67 11.49
CA THR A 136 2.11 33.56 12.85
C THR A 136 0.69 34.15 12.92
N LYS A 137 -0.03 33.85 13.99
CA LYS A 137 -1.33 34.48 14.25
C LYS A 137 -1.20 35.99 14.38
N GLU A 138 -0.14 36.44 15.07
CA GLU A 138 0.20 37.85 15.25
C GLU A 138 0.47 38.56 13.92
N ASP A 139 1.18 37.94 12.99
CA ASP A 139 1.42 38.46 11.64
C ASP A 139 0.12 38.66 10.87
N LEU A 140 -0.80 37.68 11.00
CA LEU A 140 -2.11 37.73 10.35
C LEU A 140 -3.01 38.82 10.94
N GLU A 141 -3.02 39.00 12.25
CA GLU A 141 -3.77 40.07 12.93
C GLU A 141 -3.19 41.46 12.54
N ALA A 142 -1.87 41.61 12.51
CA ALA A 142 -1.20 42.83 12.04
C ALA A 142 -1.56 43.13 10.58
N TYR A 143 -1.58 42.09 9.72
CA TYR A 143 -1.99 42.25 8.33
C TYR A 143 -3.44 42.73 8.21
N VAL A 144 -4.38 42.05 8.89
CA VAL A 144 -5.83 42.38 8.88
C VAL A 144 -6.06 43.85 9.32
N LYS A 145 -5.35 44.28 10.38
CA LYS A 145 -5.41 45.64 10.88
C LYS A 145 -4.84 46.63 9.90
N ARG A 146 -3.69 46.39 9.32
CA ARG A 146 -3.02 47.30 8.36
C ARG A 146 -3.83 47.46 7.09
N GLU A 147 -4.39 46.41 6.55
CA GLU A 147 -5.15 46.42 5.29
C GLU A 147 -6.66 46.70 5.52
N ASN A 148 -7.09 46.94 6.76
CA ASN A 148 -8.50 47.12 7.14
C ASN A 148 -9.39 46.00 6.60
N VAL A 149 -8.93 44.74 6.66
CA VAL A 149 -9.69 43.59 6.19
C VAL A 149 -10.87 43.32 7.12
N PRO A 150 -12.11 43.31 6.65
CA PRO A 150 -13.25 43.01 7.49
C PRO A 150 -13.25 41.54 7.93
N PHE A 151 -13.54 41.27 9.20
CA PHE A 151 -13.66 39.93 9.76
C PHE A 151 -14.73 39.89 10.87
N ARG A 152 -15.17 38.70 11.20
CA ARG A 152 -15.99 38.42 12.39
C ARG A 152 -15.21 37.48 13.32
N GLU A 153 -15.33 37.70 14.59
CA GLU A 153 -14.78 36.80 15.63
C GLU A 153 -15.75 35.65 15.83
N ASP A 154 -15.16 34.45 15.90
CA ASP A 154 -15.89 33.21 16.21
C ASP A 154 -15.75 32.93 17.71
N GLU A 155 -16.83 33.10 18.47
CA GLU A 155 -16.86 32.94 19.93
C GLU A 155 -16.53 31.52 20.37
N THR A 156 -16.74 30.50 19.53
CA THR A 156 -16.40 29.11 19.84
C THR A 156 -14.89 28.86 19.91
N ASN A 157 -14.06 29.77 19.45
CA ASN A 157 -12.60 29.69 19.60
C ASN A 157 -12.13 29.72 21.06
N PHE A 158 -12.97 30.10 21.99
CA PHE A 158 -12.65 30.21 23.42
C PHE A 158 -13.09 28.99 24.25
N GLU A 159 -13.81 28.04 23.66
CA GLU A 159 -14.23 26.82 24.37
C GLU A 159 -13.07 25.86 24.59
N THR A 160 -12.79 25.50 25.85
CA THR A 160 -11.62 24.71 26.26
C THR A 160 -11.86 23.18 26.28
N GLU A 161 -13.05 22.73 25.93
CA GLU A 161 -13.43 21.31 26.06
C GLU A 161 -12.66 20.37 25.11
N ALA A 162 -12.36 20.82 23.90
CA ALA A 162 -11.58 20.03 22.96
C ALA A 162 -10.08 20.02 23.32
N THR A 163 -9.43 18.88 23.22
CA THR A 163 -7.99 18.73 23.53
C THR A 163 -7.11 19.73 22.77
N ARG A 164 -7.49 20.08 21.54
CA ARG A 164 -6.75 21.09 20.73
C ARG A 164 -6.86 22.49 21.34
N ASN A 165 -8.04 22.87 21.80
CA ASN A 165 -8.23 24.17 22.43
C ASN A 165 -7.42 24.27 23.73
N LYS A 166 -7.30 23.19 24.51
CA LYS A 166 -6.41 23.17 25.68
C LYS A 166 -4.94 23.34 25.29
N LEU A 167 -4.49 22.70 24.22
CA LEU A 167 -3.13 22.91 23.72
C LEU A 167 -2.89 24.36 23.30
N ARG A 168 -3.85 24.96 22.58
CA ARG A 168 -3.78 26.35 22.08
C ARG A 168 -3.83 27.38 23.21
N LEU A 169 -4.78 27.26 24.14
CA LEU A 169 -5.08 28.29 25.12
C LEU A 169 -4.26 28.16 26.40
N GLU A 170 -3.83 26.96 26.74
CA GLU A 170 -3.17 26.69 28.03
C GLU A 170 -1.73 26.24 27.86
N ILE A 171 -1.50 25.18 27.09
CA ILE A 171 -0.20 24.45 27.07
C ILE A 171 0.86 25.22 26.25
N LEU A 172 0.55 25.60 25.00
CA LEU A 172 1.51 26.33 24.16
C LEU A 172 1.90 27.69 24.78
N PRO A 173 0.95 28.50 25.29
CA PRO A 173 1.31 29.73 26.01
C PRO A 173 2.14 29.48 27.26
N ALA A 174 1.90 28.38 27.98
CA ALA A 174 2.73 28.01 29.13
C ALA A 174 4.16 27.61 28.73
N LEU A 175 4.29 26.85 27.63
CA LEU A 175 5.59 26.52 27.05
C LEU A 175 6.35 27.77 26.60
N GLU A 176 5.70 28.70 25.92
CA GLU A 176 6.31 29.96 25.47
C GLU A 176 6.79 30.81 26.66
N ARG A 177 6.03 30.87 27.76
CA ARG A 177 6.49 31.57 28.98
C ARG A 177 7.69 30.88 29.64
N ALA A 178 7.75 29.56 29.60
CA ALA A 178 8.82 28.79 30.22
C ALA A 178 10.09 28.75 29.34
N VAL A 179 9.91 28.66 28.04
CA VAL A 179 10.99 28.53 27.05
C VAL A 179 10.64 29.44 25.87
N PRO A 180 11.20 30.67 25.82
CA PRO A 180 10.98 31.58 24.71
C PRO A 180 11.27 30.93 23.35
N ALA A 181 10.45 31.23 22.35
CA ALA A 181 10.52 30.64 21.02
C ALA A 181 10.23 29.10 20.99
N ALA A 182 9.45 28.58 21.93
CA ALA A 182 9.13 27.16 21.97
C ALA A 182 8.37 26.69 20.72
N LYS A 183 7.45 27.51 20.18
CA LYS A 183 6.70 27.19 18.95
C LYS A 183 7.65 27.12 17.75
N GLU A 184 8.51 28.10 17.56
CA GLU A 184 9.50 28.12 16.45
C GLU A 184 10.47 26.95 16.57
N ASN A 185 10.90 26.61 17.77
CA ASN A 185 11.78 25.48 18.02
C ASN A 185 11.10 24.13 17.69
N LEU A 186 9.81 23.98 18.02
CA LEU A 186 9.01 22.82 17.62
C LEU A 186 8.90 22.71 16.10
N LEU A 187 8.58 23.81 15.42
CA LEU A 187 8.48 23.85 13.96
C LEU A 187 9.84 23.56 13.29
N ARG A 188 10.92 24.09 13.83
CA ARG A 188 12.29 23.82 13.33
C ARG A 188 12.66 22.35 13.50
N PHE A 189 12.39 21.77 14.66
CA PHE A 189 12.61 20.34 14.90
C PHE A 189 11.81 19.47 13.93
N ALA A 190 10.53 19.81 13.71
CA ALA A 190 9.70 19.06 12.78
C ALA A 190 10.22 19.12 11.33
N ARG A 191 10.75 20.26 10.88
CA ARG A 191 11.38 20.38 9.55
C ARG A 191 12.59 19.47 9.41
N LEU A 192 13.50 19.47 10.39
CA LEU A 192 14.67 18.57 10.40
C LEU A 192 14.26 17.10 10.42
N ALA A 193 13.28 16.75 11.26
CA ALA A 193 12.76 15.39 11.33
C ALA A 193 12.14 14.91 9.98
N VAL A 194 11.52 15.81 9.22
CA VAL A 194 11.00 15.50 7.87
C VAL A 194 12.14 15.25 6.87
N GLU A 195 13.23 15.99 6.95
CA GLU A 195 14.40 15.79 6.08
C GLU A 195 15.04 14.43 6.34
N ASP A 196 15.26 14.08 7.60
CA ASP A 196 15.78 12.78 8.01
C ASP A 196 14.83 11.64 7.59
N ASP A 197 13.52 11.82 7.77
CA ASP A 197 12.53 10.84 7.36
C ASP A 197 12.53 10.58 5.85
N LYS A 198 12.67 11.65 5.03
CA LYS A 198 12.79 11.53 3.57
C LYS A 198 14.03 10.73 3.17
N LEU A 199 15.16 10.96 3.83
CA LEU A 199 16.39 10.20 3.58
C LEU A 199 16.19 8.73 3.92
N LEU A 200 15.63 8.43 5.09
CA LEU A 200 15.38 7.08 5.54
C LEU A 200 14.37 6.34 4.64
N TYR A 201 13.35 7.04 4.11
CA TYR A 201 12.45 6.46 3.10
C TYR A 201 13.19 6.09 1.83
N ARG A 202 14.02 6.98 1.27
CA ARG A 202 14.83 6.69 0.08
C ARG A 202 15.73 5.47 0.29
N LEU A 203 16.40 5.39 1.45
CA LEU A 203 17.23 4.24 1.79
C LEU A 203 16.43 2.95 1.95
N SER A 204 15.17 3.04 2.38
CA SER A 204 14.31 1.87 2.55
C SER A 204 13.67 1.36 1.26
N ASP A 205 13.64 2.15 0.19
CA ASP A 205 13.04 1.74 -1.09
C ASP A 205 13.74 0.52 -1.69
N GLY A 206 15.05 0.40 -1.52
CA GLY A 206 15.82 -0.76 -1.96
C GLY A 206 15.49 -2.08 -1.24
N PHE A 207 14.71 -2.03 -0.16
CA PHE A 207 14.24 -3.23 0.56
C PHE A 207 12.87 -3.70 0.09
N VAL A 208 12.13 -2.92 -0.70
CA VAL A 208 10.83 -3.30 -1.24
C VAL A 208 10.99 -3.70 -2.69
N GLU A 209 10.69 -4.95 -2.98
CA GLU A 209 10.76 -5.52 -4.33
C GLU A 209 9.34 -5.80 -4.84
N GLU A 210 9.06 -5.43 -6.07
CA GLU A 210 7.87 -5.86 -6.80
C GLU A 210 8.29 -6.85 -7.89
N THR A 211 7.73 -8.04 -7.83
CA THR A 211 7.97 -9.11 -8.79
C THR A 211 6.62 -9.57 -9.35
N ALA A 212 6.64 -10.26 -10.46
CA ALA A 212 5.43 -10.97 -10.88
C ALA A 212 5.03 -11.98 -9.78
N PRO A 213 3.72 -12.14 -9.49
CA PRO A 213 3.25 -13.17 -8.57
C PRO A 213 3.75 -14.55 -9.00
N GLU A 214 4.53 -15.20 -8.17
CA GLU A 214 5.08 -16.53 -8.46
C GLU A 214 4.12 -17.65 -8.10
N PHE A 215 3.24 -17.39 -7.12
CA PHE A 215 2.39 -18.39 -6.51
C PHE A 215 0.97 -17.89 -6.34
N PHE A 216 0.04 -18.81 -6.13
CA PHE A 216 -1.36 -18.47 -5.90
C PHE A 216 -1.53 -17.62 -4.62
N GLY A 217 -2.31 -16.54 -4.74
CA GLY A 217 -2.50 -15.57 -3.66
C GLY A 217 -1.29 -14.66 -3.39
N ASP A 218 -0.19 -14.85 -4.09
CA ASP A 218 0.98 -13.97 -4.01
C ASP A 218 0.66 -12.59 -4.60
N THR A 219 0.91 -11.54 -3.81
CA THR A 219 0.70 -10.16 -4.26
C THR A 219 1.81 -9.65 -5.18
N GLY A 220 2.90 -10.39 -5.32
CA GLY A 220 4.10 -9.93 -6.02
C GLY A 220 4.99 -8.99 -5.19
N LEU A 221 4.55 -8.62 -4.00
CA LEU A 221 5.27 -7.69 -3.15
C LEU A 221 6.13 -8.42 -2.12
N ARG A 222 7.35 -7.96 -1.96
CA ARG A 222 8.35 -8.52 -1.06
C ARG A 222 9.07 -7.43 -0.30
N VAL A 223 9.39 -7.69 0.97
CA VAL A 223 10.29 -6.85 1.77
C VAL A 223 11.51 -7.67 2.15
N LYS A 224 12.68 -7.24 1.68
CA LYS A 224 13.96 -7.85 2.04
C LYS A 224 14.26 -7.55 3.51
N VAL A 225 14.60 -8.58 4.26
CA VAL A 225 14.91 -8.42 5.68
C VAL A 225 16.28 -7.80 5.89
N SER A 226 16.32 -6.80 6.77
CA SER A 226 17.53 -6.10 7.16
C SER A 226 17.61 -6.01 8.68
N GLY A 227 18.82 -5.96 9.22
CA GLY A 227 19.07 -5.68 10.64
C GLY A 227 18.78 -4.23 11.04
N ASP A 228 18.67 -3.31 10.07
CA ASP A 228 18.42 -1.90 10.32
C ASP A 228 16.94 -1.64 10.62
N ALA A 229 16.58 -1.66 11.90
CA ALA A 229 15.19 -1.52 12.35
C ALA A 229 14.46 -0.29 11.81
N PRO A 230 15.06 0.92 11.70
CA PRO A 230 14.41 2.08 11.10
C PRO A 230 14.09 1.91 9.62
N LEU A 231 14.98 1.29 8.84
CA LEU A 231 14.78 1.04 7.41
C LEU A 231 13.75 -0.05 7.20
N MET A 232 13.85 -1.13 7.98
CA MET A 232 12.90 -2.24 7.92
C MET A 232 11.47 -1.81 8.21
N ARG A 233 11.24 -0.96 9.21
CA ARG A 233 9.91 -0.41 9.50
C ARG A 233 9.34 0.41 8.33
N ARG A 234 10.18 1.21 7.67
CA ARG A 234 9.74 2.02 6.51
C ARG A 234 9.45 1.17 5.30
N ALA A 235 10.28 0.15 5.06
CA ALA A 235 10.02 -0.82 3.99
C ALA A 235 8.69 -1.56 4.22
N CYS A 236 8.43 -2.04 5.45
CA CYS A 236 7.15 -2.63 5.81
C CYS A 236 5.98 -1.66 5.60
N LEU A 237 6.12 -0.40 6.03
CA LEU A 237 5.10 0.62 5.84
C LEU A 237 4.86 0.93 4.35
N ALA A 238 5.91 1.01 3.55
CA ALA A 238 5.81 1.21 2.11
C ALA A 238 5.08 0.03 1.44
N ALA A 239 5.39 -1.20 1.85
CA ALA A 239 4.70 -2.39 1.38
C ALA A 239 3.20 -2.39 1.74
N LEU A 240 2.84 -2.06 2.99
CA LEU A 240 1.44 -1.95 3.41
C LEU A 240 0.67 -0.93 2.57
N LYS A 241 1.25 0.24 2.32
CA LYS A 241 0.63 1.29 1.48
C LYS A 241 0.39 0.81 0.04
N ARG A 242 1.36 0.13 -0.57
CA ARG A 242 1.23 -0.46 -1.92
C ARG A 242 0.15 -1.54 -1.97
N LEU A 243 -0.14 -2.19 -0.84
CA LEU A 243 -1.23 -3.16 -0.67
C LEU A 243 -2.60 -2.51 -0.35
N GLY A 244 -2.69 -1.17 -0.35
CA GLY A 244 -3.91 -0.43 -0.04
C GLY A 244 -4.23 -0.33 1.45
N ILE A 245 -3.28 -0.67 2.34
CA ILE A 245 -3.43 -0.56 3.79
C ILE A 245 -2.83 0.77 4.25
N GLU A 246 -3.61 1.86 4.18
CA GLU A 246 -3.12 3.20 4.53
C GLU A 246 -3.39 3.60 5.98
N ARG A 247 -4.49 3.13 6.59
CA ARG A 247 -4.99 3.59 7.91
C ARG A 247 -5.28 2.47 8.89
N ASP A 248 -5.41 1.24 8.42
CA ASP A 248 -5.90 0.10 9.22
C ASP A 248 -4.79 -0.66 9.94
N TYR A 249 -3.65 -0.03 10.19
CA TYR A 249 -2.56 -0.60 10.96
C TYR A 249 -2.22 0.25 12.18
N THR A 250 -1.94 -0.41 13.28
CA THR A 250 -1.46 0.23 14.51
C THR A 250 0.07 0.30 14.52
N ALA A 251 0.63 1.14 15.39
CA ALA A 251 2.07 1.12 15.64
C ALA A 251 2.55 -0.27 16.11
N ALA A 252 1.76 -0.95 16.94
CA ALA A 252 2.03 -2.31 17.39
C ALA A 252 2.10 -3.30 16.21
N GLY A 253 1.10 -3.28 15.29
CA GLY A 253 1.10 -4.14 14.11
C GLY A 253 2.30 -3.91 13.18
N LEU A 254 2.77 -2.67 13.08
CA LEU A 254 4.00 -2.37 12.31
C LEU A 254 5.26 -2.91 13.00
N TYR A 255 5.32 -2.88 14.35
CA TYR A 255 6.41 -3.51 15.10
C TYR A 255 6.38 -5.04 14.96
N GLU A 256 5.21 -5.67 15.00
CA GLU A 256 5.03 -7.10 14.79
C GLU A 256 5.46 -7.52 13.36
N LEU A 257 5.07 -6.73 12.35
CA LEU A 257 5.48 -6.99 10.97
C LEU A 257 7.01 -6.88 10.79
N ARG A 258 7.65 -5.91 11.44
CA ARG A 258 9.11 -5.82 11.47
C ARG A 258 9.71 -7.04 12.17
N ALA A 259 9.18 -7.41 13.35
CA ALA A 259 9.67 -8.53 14.15
C ALA A 259 9.52 -9.88 13.42
N LEU A 260 8.55 -10.02 12.52
CA LEU A 260 8.41 -11.18 11.64
C LEU A 260 9.70 -11.46 10.85
N GLY A 261 10.46 -10.40 10.50
CA GLY A 261 11.76 -10.53 9.85
C GLY A 261 12.83 -11.22 10.70
N GLU A 262 12.68 -11.28 12.01
CA GLU A 262 13.61 -11.91 12.96
C GLU A 262 13.22 -13.37 13.29
N LEU A 263 11.98 -13.76 12.93
CA LEU A 263 11.45 -15.09 13.18
C LEU A 263 11.95 -16.12 12.14
N GLN A 264 11.73 -17.40 12.42
CA GLN A 264 12.07 -18.47 11.48
C GLN A 264 11.23 -18.44 10.21
N THR A 265 11.77 -18.98 9.12
CA THR A 265 11.05 -19.17 7.86
C THR A 265 9.76 -19.96 8.07
N GLY A 266 8.65 -19.48 7.50
CA GLY A 266 7.31 -20.04 7.67
C GLY A 266 6.48 -19.35 8.75
N SER A 267 7.07 -18.48 9.58
CA SER A 267 6.31 -17.65 10.54
C SER A 267 5.37 -16.71 9.79
N ARG A 268 4.16 -16.51 10.33
CA ARG A 268 3.07 -15.75 9.69
C ARG A 268 2.50 -14.70 10.60
N LEU A 269 2.05 -13.61 10.00
CA LEU A 269 1.34 -12.52 10.65
C LEU A 269 0.09 -12.19 9.84
N PRO A 270 -1.13 -12.35 10.39
CA PRO A 270 -2.34 -11.84 9.75
C PRO A 270 -2.29 -10.31 9.65
N LEU A 271 -2.77 -9.79 8.53
CA LEU A 271 -2.87 -8.37 8.24
C LEU A 271 -4.32 -8.00 7.91
N PRO A 272 -4.69 -6.70 7.99
CA PRO A 272 -6.00 -6.23 7.53
C PRO A 272 -6.28 -6.62 6.07
N ASN A 273 -7.55 -6.47 5.66
CA ASN A 273 -8.02 -6.68 4.28
C ASN A 273 -7.74 -8.08 3.72
N GLY A 274 -7.78 -9.11 4.58
CA GLY A 274 -7.59 -10.49 4.15
C GLY A 274 -6.18 -10.79 3.64
N LEU A 275 -5.18 -10.06 4.11
CA LEU A 275 -3.78 -10.30 3.79
C LEU A 275 -3.06 -11.07 4.89
N THR A 276 -1.99 -11.76 4.54
CA THR A 276 -1.07 -12.43 5.47
C THR A 276 0.36 -12.14 5.01
N ALA A 277 1.20 -11.70 5.93
CA ALA A 277 2.65 -11.65 5.75
C ALA A 277 3.28 -12.96 6.21
N GLU A 278 4.27 -13.46 5.49
CA GLU A 278 5.02 -14.66 5.84
C GLU A 278 6.52 -14.42 5.69
N ARG A 279 7.27 -14.88 6.67
CA ARG A 279 8.72 -14.93 6.59
C ARG A 279 9.16 -16.05 5.65
N VAL A 280 9.80 -15.68 4.54
CA VAL A 280 10.32 -16.61 3.52
C VAL A 280 11.80 -16.34 3.34
N TYR A 281 12.65 -17.10 4.01
CA TYR A 281 14.12 -16.93 4.06
C TYR A 281 14.56 -15.52 4.44
N ASP A 282 15.12 -14.76 3.51
CA ASP A 282 15.61 -13.39 3.68
C ASP A 282 14.56 -12.31 3.35
N LYS A 283 13.29 -12.71 3.15
CA LYS A 283 12.20 -11.81 2.75
C LYS A 283 10.95 -12.00 3.59
N ILE A 284 10.14 -10.95 3.68
CA ILE A 284 8.73 -11.02 4.04
C ILE A 284 7.93 -10.96 2.74
N VAL A 285 7.05 -11.91 2.54
CA VAL A 285 6.19 -12.04 1.35
C VAL A 285 4.74 -11.87 1.77
N PHE A 286 3.93 -11.20 0.95
CA PHE A 286 2.54 -10.89 1.25
C PHE A 286 1.60 -11.72 0.37
N PHE A 287 0.57 -12.30 0.99
CA PHE A 287 -0.40 -13.17 0.35
C PHE A 287 -1.84 -12.75 0.67
N ARG A 288 -2.77 -13.00 -0.25
CA ARG A 288 -4.21 -12.92 0.00
C ARG A 288 -4.67 -14.18 0.74
N THR A 289 -5.25 -14.02 1.92
CA THR A 289 -5.60 -15.13 2.82
C THR A 289 -6.71 -16.01 2.23
N GLU A 290 -7.73 -15.42 1.62
CA GLU A 290 -8.87 -16.15 1.02
C GLU A 290 -8.43 -17.04 -0.14
N GLU A 291 -7.50 -16.58 -0.93
CA GLU A 291 -6.92 -17.32 -2.03
C GLU A 291 -6.02 -18.48 -1.54
N ARG A 292 -5.66 -18.48 -0.27
CA ARG A 292 -4.72 -19.42 0.34
C ARG A 292 -5.40 -20.59 1.07
N ALA A 293 -6.72 -20.58 1.26
CA ALA A 293 -7.44 -21.70 1.86
C ALA A 293 -7.27 -22.97 0.98
N LEU A 294 -6.81 -24.08 1.56
CA LEU A 294 -6.54 -25.33 0.86
C LEU A 294 -7.81 -25.86 0.18
N SER A 295 -7.78 -26.09 -1.13
CA SER A 295 -8.89 -26.75 -1.80
C SER A 295 -8.98 -28.21 -1.32
N SER A 296 -10.16 -28.62 -0.88
CA SER A 296 -10.34 -29.84 -0.08
C SER A 296 -10.22 -31.16 -0.86
N ALA A 297 -10.30 -31.19 -2.17
CA ALA A 297 -10.27 -32.45 -2.92
C ALA A 297 -9.50 -32.33 -4.24
N TRP A 298 -8.36 -33.00 -4.32
CA TRP A 298 -7.65 -33.25 -5.56
C TRP A 298 -7.92 -34.68 -6.01
N LYS A 299 -8.62 -34.82 -7.14
CA LYS A 299 -8.56 -36.07 -7.90
C LYS A 299 -7.33 -36.01 -8.79
N GLY A 300 -6.53 -37.06 -8.82
CA GLY A 300 -5.39 -37.17 -9.73
C GLY A 300 -5.85 -37.13 -11.18
N GLU A 301 -5.17 -36.37 -12.04
CA GLU A 301 -5.42 -36.31 -13.48
C GLU A 301 -4.35 -37.14 -14.23
N PRO A 302 -4.75 -38.06 -15.11
CA PRO A 302 -3.78 -38.87 -15.87
C PRO A 302 -2.88 -38.02 -16.75
N PHE A 303 -1.63 -38.48 -16.95
CA PHE A 303 -0.71 -37.86 -17.90
C PHE A 303 -1.20 -38.08 -19.34
N ARG A 304 -1.63 -36.99 -19.99
CA ARG A 304 -2.08 -36.96 -21.38
C ARG A 304 -1.97 -35.55 -21.93
N GLU A 305 -1.98 -35.41 -23.24
CA GLU A 305 -2.09 -34.09 -23.87
C GLU A 305 -3.45 -33.45 -23.58
N GLY A 306 -3.42 -32.12 -23.41
CA GLY A 306 -4.62 -31.34 -23.09
C GLY A 306 -4.39 -30.34 -21.97
N THR A 307 -5.48 -29.72 -21.56
CA THR A 307 -5.50 -28.75 -20.46
C THR A 307 -6.44 -29.23 -19.37
N PHE A 308 -5.94 -29.35 -18.14
CA PHE A 308 -6.68 -29.87 -17.01
C PHE A 308 -6.57 -28.96 -15.81
N SER A 309 -7.60 -29.01 -14.96
CA SER A 309 -7.57 -28.38 -13.65
C SER A 309 -6.99 -29.32 -12.60
N VAL A 310 -5.87 -28.96 -12.02
CA VAL A 310 -5.19 -29.71 -10.97
C VAL A 310 -5.12 -28.87 -9.71
N GLY A 311 -6.08 -29.01 -8.82
CA GLY A 311 -6.25 -28.12 -7.68
C GLY A 311 -6.53 -26.69 -8.10
N ARG A 312 -5.65 -25.77 -7.70
CA ARG A 312 -5.71 -24.33 -8.03
C ARG A 312 -5.00 -23.98 -9.32
N TYR A 313 -4.44 -24.96 -9.96
CA TYR A 313 -3.64 -24.75 -11.16
C TYR A 313 -4.38 -25.29 -12.40
N VAL A 314 -4.09 -24.66 -13.50
CA VAL A 314 -4.37 -25.20 -14.83
C VAL A 314 -3.06 -25.72 -15.37
N VAL A 315 -2.96 -27.00 -15.59
CA VAL A 315 -1.81 -27.67 -16.21
C VAL A 315 -2.12 -27.92 -17.67
N THR A 316 -1.25 -27.49 -18.55
CA THR A 316 -1.37 -27.78 -19.98
C THR A 316 -0.20 -28.64 -20.41
N VAL A 317 -0.49 -29.75 -21.07
CA VAL A 317 0.48 -30.65 -21.70
C VAL A 317 0.26 -30.58 -23.20
N SER A 318 1.27 -30.17 -23.94
CA SER A 318 1.22 -30.03 -25.41
C SER A 318 2.36 -30.78 -26.07
N ALA A 319 2.06 -31.51 -27.17
CA ALA A 319 3.09 -32.07 -28.02
C ALA A 319 3.92 -30.96 -28.65
N VAL A 320 5.21 -31.19 -28.79
CA VAL A 320 6.14 -30.23 -29.39
C VAL A 320 6.87 -30.87 -30.55
N SER A 321 6.62 -30.34 -31.74
CA SER A 321 7.40 -30.71 -32.94
C SER A 321 8.73 -29.96 -32.89
N VAL A 322 9.81 -30.63 -32.51
CA VAL A 322 11.17 -30.05 -32.43
C VAL A 322 12.05 -30.69 -33.48
N GLY A 323 12.68 -29.90 -34.33
CA GLY A 323 13.69 -30.40 -35.25
C GLY A 323 14.90 -30.98 -34.49
N LYS A 324 15.48 -32.09 -34.98
CA LYS A 324 16.58 -32.84 -34.30
C LYS A 324 17.77 -31.95 -33.88
N GLU A 325 18.08 -30.87 -34.60
CA GLU A 325 19.14 -29.93 -34.23
C GLU A 325 18.79 -29.08 -33.01
N LYS A 326 17.51 -28.70 -32.85
CA LYS A 326 17.05 -27.95 -31.67
C LYS A 326 16.94 -28.83 -30.41
N ILE A 327 16.69 -30.11 -30.57
CA ILE A 327 16.69 -31.07 -29.44
C ILE A 327 18.11 -31.17 -28.85
N LYS A 328 19.18 -31.22 -29.64
CA LYS A 328 20.54 -31.23 -29.15
C LYS A 328 20.91 -30.01 -28.30
N SER A 329 20.48 -28.83 -28.68
CA SER A 329 20.75 -27.61 -27.91
C SER A 329 19.88 -27.46 -26.66
N ARG A 330 18.70 -28.08 -26.63
CA ARG A 330 17.73 -28.01 -25.51
C ARG A 330 17.83 -29.16 -24.51
N ALA A 331 18.48 -30.26 -24.87
CA ALA A 331 18.79 -31.36 -23.93
C ALA A 331 19.59 -30.90 -22.69
N LEU A 332 20.25 -29.75 -22.79
CA LEU A 332 21.03 -29.13 -21.72
C LEU A 332 20.24 -28.16 -20.83
N SER A 333 18.99 -27.82 -21.16
CA SER A 333 18.19 -26.86 -20.39
C SER A 333 16.74 -27.34 -20.31
N PRO A 334 16.35 -28.01 -19.21
CA PRO A 334 15.01 -28.56 -19.04
C PRO A 334 13.95 -27.47 -18.80
N THR A 335 14.37 -26.23 -18.63
CA THR A 335 13.50 -25.09 -18.36
C THR A 335 13.91 -23.90 -19.20
N GLU A 336 12.97 -23.29 -19.91
CA GLU A 336 13.14 -21.94 -20.49
C GLU A 336 12.45 -20.92 -19.59
N ASP A 337 13.18 -19.90 -19.16
CA ASP A 337 12.66 -18.74 -18.48
C ASP A 337 12.16 -17.75 -19.55
N GLY A 338 10.84 -17.68 -19.71
CA GLY A 338 10.17 -16.60 -20.44
C GLY A 338 10.16 -16.73 -21.98
N VAL A 339 9.07 -17.23 -22.53
CA VAL A 339 8.70 -17.02 -23.93
C VAL A 339 7.65 -15.91 -23.99
N SER A 340 7.93 -14.88 -24.79
CA SER A 340 6.92 -13.89 -25.19
C SER A 340 6.02 -14.54 -26.24
N VAL A 341 4.74 -14.70 -25.93
CA VAL A 341 3.69 -14.96 -26.90
C VAL A 341 2.78 -13.75 -26.85
N ASP A 342 2.63 -13.05 -27.97
CA ASP A 342 1.76 -11.88 -28.15
C ASP A 342 2.03 -10.67 -27.22
N GLY A 343 3.31 -10.36 -26.94
CA GLY A 343 3.68 -9.13 -26.23
C GLY A 343 3.49 -9.17 -24.70
N GLU A 344 2.87 -10.19 -24.14
CA GLU A 344 2.86 -10.44 -22.69
C GLU A 344 4.06 -11.31 -22.30
N LYS A 345 4.93 -10.79 -21.42
CA LYS A 345 5.97 -11.60 -20.75
C LYS A 345 5.28 -12.63 -19.84
N ILE A 346 5.05 -13.82 -20.36
CA ILE A 346 4.61 -14.95 -19.55
C ILE A 346 5.87 -15.50 -18.84
N GLN A 347 6.14 -15.01 -17.65
CA GLN A 347 7.11 -15.62 -16.73
C GLN A 347 6.59 -16.98 -16.26
N ARG A 348 6.82 -18.03 -17.08
CA ARG A 348 6.41 -19.40 -16.72
C ARG A 348 7.46 -20.35 -17.20
N ARG A 349 7.97 -21.12 -16.23
CA ARG A 349 8.86 -22.22 -16.56
C ARG A 349 8.08 -23.26 -17.35
N MET A 350 8.43 -23.42 -18.62
CA MET A 350 7.97 -24.51 -19.46
C MET A 350 8.88 -25.69 -19.23
N LEU A 351 8.30 -26.84 -18.89
CA LEU A 351 9.05 -28.09 -18.66
C LEU A 351 8.93 -28.95 -19.91
N TRP A 352 10.07 -29.29 -20.48
CA TRP A 352 10.17 -30.15 -21.66
C TRP A 352 10.62 -31.51 -21.22
N LEU A 353 9.89 -32.56 -21.60
CA LEU A 353 10.22 -33.92 -21.19
C LEU A 353 9.95 -34.93 -22.31
N ASP A 354 10.61 -36.07 -22.21
CA ASP A 354 10.36 -37.25 -23.01
C ASP A 354 9.08 -37.94 -22.54
N ALA A 355 8.03 -37.88 -23.38
CA ALA A 355 6.73 -38.42 -23.01
C ALA A 355 6.74 -39.97 -22.94
N ASP A 356 7.62 -40.61 -23.70
CA ASP A 356 7.70 -42.09 -23.73
C ASP A 356 8.41 -42.63 -22.50
N ALA A 357 9.19 -41.79 -21.81
CA ALA A 357 9.83 -42.16 -20.53
C ALA A 357 8.90 -41.96 -19.32
N VAL A 358 7.67 -41.46 -19.49
CA VAL A 358 6.68 -41.29 -18.42
C VAL A 358 5.76 -42.52 -18.39
N PRO A 359 5.65 -43.23 -17.28
CA PRO A 359 4.75 -44.39 -17.17
C PRO A 359 3.29 -44.01 -17.38
N ALA A 360 2.53 -44.91 -18.00
CA ALA A 360 1.10 -44.71 -18.21
C ALA A 360 0.29 -44.57 -16.88
N THR A 361 0.84 -45.07 -15.77
CA THR A 361 0.27 -44.93 -14.42
C THR A 361 0.54 -43.55 -13.77
N ALA A 362 1.38 -42.73 -14.38
CA ALA A 362 1.70 -41.41 -13.81
C ALA A 362 0.50 -40.48 -13.89
N VAL A 363 0.28 -39.74 -12.80
CA VAL A 363 -0.83 -38.79 -12.65
C VAL A 363 -0.33 -37.45 -12.13
N PHE A 364 -0.97 -36.38 -12.52
CA PHE A 364 -0.82 -35.08 -11.86
C PHE A 364 -1.57 -35.11 -10.54
N ARG A 365 -0.86 -34.95 -9.44
CA ARG A 365 -1.41 -34.98 -8.09
C ARG A 365 -0.66 -34.06 -7.15
N ARG A 366 -1.18 -33.87 -5.94
CA ARG A 366 -0.40 -33.31 -4.83
C ARG A 366 0.76 -34.23 -4.46
N ARG A 367 1.84 -33.62 -3.97
CA ARG A 367 2.90 -34.40 -3.33
C ARG A 367 2.37 -35.22 -2.17
N ARG A 368 2.94 -36.38 -1.95
CA ARG A 368 2.71 -37.25 -0.80
C ARG A 368 3.96 -37.35 0.07
N GLU A 369 3.78 -37.76 1.30
CA GLU A 369 4.91 -38.14 2.13
C GLU A 369 5.59 -39.37 1.55
N GLY A 370 6.92 -39.36 1.52
CA GLY A 370 7.68 -40.45 0.88
C GLY A 370 8.00 -40.23 -0.61
N ASP A 371 7.36 -39.27 -1.29
CA ASP A 371 7.68 -38.96 -2.70
C ASP A 371 9.19 -38.73 -2.88
N SER A 372 9.76 -39.35 -3.90
CA SER A 372 11.18 -39.26 -4.26
C SER A 372 11.36 -38.56 -5.60
N PHE A 373 12.44 -37.82 -5.70
CA PHE A 373 12.74 -37.02 -6.90
C PHE A 373 14.24 -37.12 -7.23
N GLU A 374 14.53 -37.55 -8.42
CA GLU A 374 15.86 -37.50 -8.99
C GLU A 374 15.98 -36.24 -9.85
N LYS A 375 16.67 -35.23 -9.30
CA LYS A 375 16.79 -33.94 -9.96
C LYS A 375 17.54 -34.04 -11.28
N PHE A 376 17.25 -33.13 -12.20
CA PHE A 376 18.03 -33.00 -13.43
C PHE A 376 19.52 -32.79 -13.14
N GLY A 377 20.38 -33.54 -13.85
CA GLY A 377 21.81 -33.62 -13.58
C GLY A 377 22.20 -34.62 -12.48
N GLY A 378 21.23 -35.43 -12.03
CA GLY A 378 21.46 -36.55 -11.09
C GLY A 378 21.35 -36.18 -9.60
N GLY A 379 21.22 -37.22 -8.81
CA GLY A 379 21.09 -37.14 -7.35
C GLY A 379 19.65 -37.24 -6.84
N ARG A 380 19.34 -38.35 -6.20
CA ARG A 380 18.02 -38.68 -5.64
C ARG A 380 17.85 -38.09 -4.24
N LYS A 381 16.68 -37.47 -3.99
CA LYS A 381 16.28 -36.88 -2.70
C LYS A 381 14.81 -37.12 -2.45
N THR A 382 14.38 -37.02 -1.18
CA THR A 382 12.94 -36.87 -0.92
C THR A 382 12.47 -35.54 -1.52
N LEU A 383 11.27 -35.54 -2.13
CA LEU A 383 10.70 -34.33 -2.75
C LEU A 383 10.61 -33.18 -1.76
N LYS A 384 10.25 -33.46 -0.49
CA LYS A 384 10.25 -32.45 0.59
C LYS A 384 11.60 -31.75 0.71
N LYS A 385 12.70 -32.49 0.80
CA LYS A 385 14.05 -31.94 0.94
C LYS A 385 14.48 -31.17 -0.31
N TYR A 386 14.10 -31.66 -1.49
CA TYR A 386 14.35 -30.96 -2.75
C TYR A 386 13.68 -29.60 -2.81
N LEU A 387 12.36 -29.52 -2.50
CA LEU A 387 11.59 -28.28 -2.53
C LEU A 387 12.06 -27.26 -1.47
N VAL A 388 12.50 -27.74 -0.29
CA VAL A 388 13.13 -26.89 0.72
C VAL A 388 14.44 -26.29 0.18
N ASN A 389 15.29 -27.11 -0.45
CA ASN A 389 16.54 -26.62 -1.03
C ASN A 389 16.33 -25.61 -2.17
N LYS A 390 15.24 -25.71 -2.91
CA LYS A 390 14.82 -24.73 -3.94
C LYS A 390 14.16 -23.49 -3.34
N LYS A 391 14.12 -23.37 -2.00
CA LYS A 391 13.54 -22.22 -1.26
C LYS A 391 12.07 -21.96 -1.58
N ILE A 392 11.31 -22.97 -1.97
CA ILE A 392 9.88 -22.83 -2.24
C ILE A 392 9.12 -22.70 -0.90
N PRO A 393 8.25 -21.69 -0.72
CA PRO A 393 7.48 -21.50 0.51
C PRO A 393 6.62 -22.72 0.87
N GLU A 394 6.42 -22.99 2.16
CA GLU A 394 5.74 -24.20 2.61
C GLU A 394 4.32 -24.33 2.06
N ALA A 395 3.57 -23.25 2.04
CA ALA A 395 2.23 -23.23 1.52
C ALA A 395 2.15 -23.55 0.02
N VAL A 396 3.14 -23.13 -0.74
CA VAL A 396 3.26 -23.46 -2.17
C VAL A 396 3.62 -24.92 -2.34
N ARG A 397 4.57 -25.42 -1.54
CA ARG A 397 4.97 -26.84 -1.57
C ARG A 397 3.81 -27.80 -1.36
N ALA A 398 2.81 -27.40 -0.56
CA ALA A 398 1.64 -28.22 -0.28
C ALA A 398 0.66 -28.31 -1.47
N GLU A 399 0.62 -27.29 -2.32
CA GLU A 399 -0.34 -27.14 -3.41
C GLU A 399 0.26 -27.38 -4.81
N LEU A 400 1.58 -27.43 -4.92
CA LEU A 400 2.25 -27.56 -6.21
C LEU A 400 1.97 -28.92 -6.84
N PRO A 401 1.43 -28.98 -8.10
CA PRO A 401 1.22 -30.24 -8.79
C PRO A 401 2.54 -30.94 -9.11
N VAL A 402 2.54 -32.23 -8.90
CA VAL A 402 3.61 -33.12 -9.33
C VAL A 402 3.07 -34.17 -10.28
N LEU A 403 3.85 -34.54 -11.29
CA LEU A 403 3.60 -35.71 -12.12
C LEU A 403 4.33 -36.88 -11.47
N ALA A 404 3.60 -37.85 -10.96
CA ALA A 404 4.18 -38.96 -10.19
C ALA A 404 3.36 -40.26 -10.35
N ASP A 405 4.01 -41.40 -10.20
CA ASP A 405 3.33 -42.68 -10.18
C ASP A 405 2.76 -43.07 -8.80
N GLU A 406 2.20 -44.26 -8.71
CA GLU A 406 1.62 -44.82 -7.50
C GLU A 406 2.66 -45.15 -6.42
N HIS A 407 3.92 -45.41 -6.81
CA HIS A 407 5.04 -45.74 -5.94
C HIS A 407 5.73 -44.52 -5.35
N GLY A 408 5.32 -43.31 -5.71
CA GLY A 408 5.86 -42.05 -5.20
C GLY A 408 7.11 -41.58 -5.95
N GLU A 409 7.37 -42.11 -7.14
CA GLU A 409 8.44 -41.59 -8.00
C GLU A 409 7.93 -40.40 -8.78
N VAL A 410 8.60 -39.25 -8.66
CA VAL A 410 8.21 -37.99 -9.27
C VAL A 410 8.98 -37.75 -10.56
N TYR A 411 8.25 -37.55 -11.66
CA TYR A 411 8.77 -37.32 -13.01
C TYR A 411 8.89 -35.81 -13.32
N ALA A 412 7.97 -35.00 -12.80
CA ALA A 412 8.04 -33.55 -12.92
C ALA A 412 7.43 -32.87 -11.69
N VAL A 413 8.05 -31.78 -11.27
CA VAL A 413 7.46 -30.81 -10.34
C VAL A 413 7.01 -29.62 -11.18
N CYS A 414 5.70 -29.52 -11.41
CA CYS A 414 5.14 -28.56 -12.36
C CYS A 414 5.58 -27.12 -12.08
N GLY A 415 6.10 -26.43 -13.09
CA GLY A 415 6.64 -25.07 -12.97
C GLY A 415 7.99 -24.97 -12.24
N VAL A 416 8.60 -26.08 -11.83
CA VAL A 416 9.89 -26.08 -11.12
C VAL A 416 10.97 -26.82 -11.90
N GLU A 417 10.84 -28.15 -12.09
CA GLU A 417 11.89 -28.97 -12.73
C GLU A 417 11.37 -30.35 -13.12
N ILE A 418 12.01 -30.99 -14.10
CA ILE A 418 11.78 -32.39 -14.48
C ILE A 418 12.77 -33.31 -13.79
N ALA A 419 12.43 -34.61 -13.68
CA ALA A 419 13.35 -35.62 -13.24
C ALA A 419 14.34 -35.99 -14.36
N GLU A 420 15.57 -36.48 -13.97
CA GLU A 420 16.59 -36.86 -14.91
C GLU A 420 16.12 -37.94 -15.89
N ARG A 421 15.33 -38.90 -15.43
CA ARG A 421 14.85 -40.04 -16.23
C ARG A 421 13.90 -39.66 -17.36
N VAL A 422 13.26 -38.47 -17.34
CA VAL A 422 12.39 -37.98 -18.38
C VAL A 422 13.05 -36.86 -19.20
N ARG A 423 14.36 -36.78 -19.12
CA ARG A 423 15.15 -35.82 -19.89
C ARG A 423 14.98 -36.05 -21.39
N VAL A 424 14.83 -34.99 -22.15
CA VAL A 424 14.84 -35.02 -23.60
C VAL A 424 16.26 -35.32 -24.07
N THR A 425 16.43 -36.37 -24.86
CA THR A 425 17.71 -36.84 -25.44
C THR A 425 17.62 -36.81 -26.98
N PRO A 426 18.74 -36.95 -27.68
CA PRO A 426 18.71 -37.05 -29.18
C PRO A 426 17.85 -38.21 -29.70
N ASP A 427 17.60 -39.22 -28.87
CA ASP A 427 16.84 -40.42 -29.22
C ASP A 427 15.35 -40.30 -28.84
N THR A 428 14.95 -39.21 -28.18
CA THR A 428 13.54 -38.95 -27.82
C THR A 428 12.68 -38.82 -29.04
N VAL A 429 11.62 -39.63 -29.13
CA VAL A 429 10.68 -39.62 -30.25
C VAL A 429 9.53 -38.60 -29.99
N ARG A 430 8.99 -38.58 -28.79
CA ARG A 430 7.85 -37.76 -28.44
C ARG A 430 8.18 -36.78 -27.32
N VAL A 431 8.33 -35.52 -27.68
CA VAL A 431 8.57 -34.42 -26.75
C VAL A 431 7.26 -33.73 -26.39
N VAL A 432 7.02 -33.52 -25.10
CA VAL A 432 5.89 -32.73 -24.61
C VAL A 432 6.40 -31.58 -23.74
N CYS A 433 5.61 -30.50 -23.75
CA CYS A 433 5.80 -29.34 -22.90
C CYS A 433 4.70 -29.30 -21.84
N ILE A 434 5.09 -29.19 -20.57
CA ILE A 434 4.17 -28.95 -19.45
C ILE A 434 4.28 -27.49 -19.06
N THR A 435 3.16 -26.79 -19.07
CA THR A 435 3.00 -25.43 -18.52
C THR A 435 2.00 -25.44 -17.38
N ILE A 436 2.17 -24.53 -16.43
CA ILE A 436 1.29 -24.37 -15.28
C ILE A 436 0.80 -22.93 -15.16
N LYS A 437 -0.47 -22.76 -14.89
CA LYS A 437 -1.12 -21.45 -14.66
C LYS A 437 -1.92 -21.49 -13.37
N ASN A 438 -1.98 -20.37 -12.65
CA ASN A 438 -2.97 -20.21 -11.60
C ASN A 438 -4.38 -20.18 -12.22
N LYS A 439 -5.34 -20.84 -11.61
CA LYS A 439 -6.77 -20.62 -11.93
C LYS A 439 -7.11 -19.17 -11.59
N ARG A 440 -7.68 -18.44 -12.53
CA ARG A 440 -8.27 -17.12 -12.27
C ARG A 440 -9.55 -17.25 -11.46
#